data_8f62204d20f12b5bb18d4180b9f95e90
#
_entry.id   8f62204d20f12b5bb18d4180b9f95e90
#
_cell.length_a   1.000
_cell.length_b   1.000
_cell.length_c   1.000
_cell.angle_alpha   90.00
_cell.angle_beta   90.00
_cell.angle_gamma   90.00
#
_symmetry.space_group_name_H-M   'P 1'
#
loop_
_entity.id
_entity.type
_entity.pdbx_description
1 polymer ?
#
loop_
_entity_poly.entity_id
_entity_poly.type
_entity_poly.pdbx_seq_one_letter_code
_entity_poly.pdbx_strand_id
1 'polypeptide(L)'
;MQAKERLTRIGSINTTKLLLESQKREIIIWDSMVSKANKLNSFDSLVVKLTEFRDSLVKDAESLTRETRFMVDLVKGLEDVRHQKVIASRYFQDKPFPQVASDIDYSLKHTYILHKAALEQLDKMLMNEGAVS
;
A
#
# COMPACT_ATOMS: atom_id res chain seq x y z
N MET A 1 -11.92 -6.93 -11.00
CA MET A 1 -11.84 -7.47 -9.63
C MET A 1 -11.30 -6.38 -8.69
N GLN A 2 -12.05 -6.05 -7.66
CA GLN A 2 -11.71 -4.98 -6.72
C GLN A 2 -10.40 -5.25 -5.96
N ALA A 3 -10.20 -6.48 -5.51
CA ALA A 3 -8.99 -6.87 -4.79
C ALA A 3 -7.74 -6.68 -5.63
N LYS A 4 -7.77 -7.10 -6.91
CA LYS A 4 -6.65 -6.96 -7.82
C LYS A 4 -6.27 -5.50 -8.03
N GLU A 5 -7.27 -4.63 -8.22
CA GLU A 5 -7.05 -3.20 -8.40
C GLU A 5 -6.40 -2.57 -7.17
N ARG A 6 -6.89 -2.92 -5.99
CA ARG A 6 -6.37 -2.40 -4.73
C ARG A 6 -4.95 -2.89 -4.47
N LEU A 7 -4.68 -4.18 -4.68
CA LEU A 7 -3.34 -4.76 -4.53
C LEU A 7 -2.33 -4.13 -5.51
N THR A 8 -2.74 -3.93 -6.76
CA THR A 8 -1.89 -3.29 -7.77
C THR A 8 -1.58 -1.85 -7.40
N ARG A 9 -2.56 -1.14 -6.84
CA ARG A 9 -2.41 0.28 -6.46
C ARG A 9 -1.40 0.49 -5.35
N ILE A 10 -1.39 -0.36 -4.33
CA ILE A 10 -0.43 -0.24 -3.22
C ILE A 10 0.99 -0.68 -3.60
N GLY A 11 1.14 -1.46 -4.68
CA GLY A 11 2.43 -1.96 -5.12
C GLY A 11 3.08 -2.93 -4.15
N SER A 12 4.39 -3.16 -4.31
CA SER A 12 5.12 -4.04 -3.40
C SER A 12 5.33 -3.39 -2.04
N ILE A 13 5.43 -4.20 -0.98
CA ILE A 13 5.68 -3.69 0.38
C ILE A 13 7.00 -2.93 0.43
N ASN A 14 8.04 -3.40 -0.27
CA ASN A 14 9.32 -2.70 -0.32
C ASN A 14 9.20 -1.34 -0.99
N THR A 15 8.48 -1.24 -2.10
CA THR A 15 8.23 0.03 -2.78
C THR A 15 7.45 0.98 -1.89
N THR A 16 6.40 0.49 -1.22
CA THR A 16 5.61 1.27 -0.28
C THR A 16 6.46 1.79 0.86
N LYS A 17 7.33 0.94 1.43
CA LYS A 17 8.24 1.33 2.51
C LYS A 17 9.19 2.44 2.07
N LEU A 18 9.79 2.31 0.89
CA LEU A 18 10.70 3.33 0.35
C LEU A 18 9.98 4.65 0.11
N LEU A 19 8.76 4.59 -0.41
CA LEU A 19 7.94 5.78 -0.64
C LEU A 19 7.61 6.49 0.68
N LEU A 20 7.22 5.73 1.71
CA LEU A 20 6.93 6.28 3.04
C LEU A 20 8.16 6.91 3.67
N GLU A 21 9.34 6.30 3.53
CA GLU A 21 10.59 6.87 4.03
C GLU A 21 10.94 8.17 3.31
N SER A 22 10.73 8.23 2.00
CA SER A 22 10.93 9.44 1.21
C SER A 22 9.97 10.55 1.67
N GLN A 23 8.69 10.23 1.87
CA GLN A 23 7.69 11.19 2.36
C GLN A 23 8.03 11.70 3.76
N LYS A 24 8.53 10.84 4.65
CA LYS A 24 8.95 11.26 5.99
C LYS A 24 10.11 12.26 5.93
N ARG A 25 11.10 12.03 5.08
CA ARG A 25 12.21 12.98 4.89
C ARG A 25 11.72 14.31 4.36
N GLU A 26 10.80 14.28 3.39
CA GLU A 26 10.20 15.48 2.83
C GLU A 26 9.41 16.27 3.89
N ILE A 27 8.64 15.60 4.72
CA ILE A 27 7.90 16.22 5.82
C ILE A 27 8.85 16.94 6.78
N ILE A 28 9.98 16.34 7.13
CA ILE A 28 10.98 16.96 8.00
C ILE A 28 11.53 18.25 7.38
N ILE A 29 11.81 18.26 6.08
CA ILE A 29 12.28 19.44 5.35
C ILE A 29 11.21 20.54 5.40
N TRP A 30 9.95 20.21 5.12
CA TRP A 30 8.85 21.18 5.14
C TRP A 30 8.58 21.72 6.55
N ASP A 31 8.68 20.88 7.60
CA ASP A 31 8.58 21.34 8.99
C ASP A 31 9.65 22.37 9.31
N SER A 32 10.87 22.13 8.86
CA SER A 32 11.98 23.08 9.04
C SER A 32 11.70 24.41 8.33
N MET A 33 11.17 24.36 7.12
CA MET A 33 10.84 25.57 6.34
C MET A 33 9.71 26.36 7.00
N VAL A 34 8.67 25.68 7.49
CA VAL A 34 7.54 26.33 8.21
C VAL A 34 8.06 27.01 9.49
N SER A 35 8.92 26.32 10.25
CA SER A 35 9.50 26.87 11.48
C SER A 35 10.33 28.12 11.20
N LYS A 36 11.14 28.14 10.15
CA LYS A 36 11.94 29.32 9.75
C LYS A 36 11.05 30.48 9.32
N ALA A 37 10.01 30.20 8.54
CA ALA A 37 9.07 31.23 8.09
C ALA A 37 8.33 31.87 9.28
N ASN A 38 7.94 31.07 10.27
CA ASN A 38 7.30 31.58 11.49
C ASN A 38 8.25 32.50 12.29
N LYS A 39 9.53 32.13 12.41
CA LYS A 39 10.53 32.95 13.15
C LYS A 39 10.78 34.29 12.51
N LEU A 40 10.73 34.36 11.20
CA LEU A 40 10.97 35.61 10.47
C LEU A 40 9.79 36.56 10.51
N ASN A 41 8.63 36.10 11.00
CA ASN A 41 7.39 36.87 11.14
C ASN A 41 7.02 37.62 9.85
N SER A 42 7.42 37.07 8.70
CA SER A 42 7.17 37.62 7.38
C SER A 42 6.46 36.58 6.52
N PHE A 43 5.46 37.03 5.77
CA PHE A 43 4.74 36.19 4.80
C PHE A 43 3.79 35.16 5.43
N ASP A 44 2.77 35.62 6.17
CA ASP A 44 1.72 34.74 6.74
C ASP A 44 1.10 33.84 5.68
N SER A 45 0.87 34.34 4.46
CA SER A 45 0.31 33.54 3.38
C SER A 45 1.25 32.40 2.94
N LEU A 46 2.58 32.63 2.98
CA LEU A 46 3.56 31.60 2.69
C LEU A 46 3.55 30.51 3.76
N VAL A 47 3.50 30.89 5.04
CA VAL A 47 3.41 29.94 6.17
C VAL A 47 2.17 29.09 6.03
N VAL A 48 1.01 29.68 5.70
CA VAL A 48 -0.23 28.93 5.49
C VAL A 48 -0.08 27.91 4.37
N LYS A 49 0.47 28.31 3.24
CA LYS A 49 0.67 27.42 2.09
C LYS A 49 1.63 26.26 2.41
N LEU A 50 2.73 26.55 3.10
CA LEU A 50 3.70 25.51 3.51
C LEU A 50 3.08 24.52 4.47
N THR A 51 2.29 25.02 5.42
CA THR A 51 1.58 24.17 6.39
C THR A 51 0.57 23.28 5.70
N GLU A 52 -0.23 23.81 4.77
CA GLU A 52 -1.22 23.05 4.01
C GLU A 52 -0.54 21.96 3.19
N PHE A 53 0.58 22.25 2.54
CA PHE A 53 1.32 21.28 1.75
C PHE A 53 1.86 20.15 2.63
N ARG A 54 2.47 20.50 3.77
CA ARG A 54 2.95 19.52 4.75
C ARG A 54 1.83 18.62 5.23
N ASP A 55 0.68 19.19 5.59
CA ASP A 55 -0.47 18.44 6.11
C ASP A 55 -1.02 17.48 5.05
N SER A 56 -1.01 17.89 3.79
CA SER A 56 -1.40 17.03 2.67
C SER A 56 -0.46 15.81 2.54
N LEU A 57 0.85 16.01 2.66
CA LEU A 57 1.83 14.91 2.64
C LEU A 57 1.61 13.94 3.80
N VAL A 58 1.33 14.44 5.00
CA VAL A 58 1.06 13.61 6.17
C VAL A 58 -0.19 12.75 5.94
N LYS A 59 -1.26 13.35 5.44
CA LYS A 59 -2.50 12.63 5.13
C LYS A 59 -2.29 11.54 4.09
N ASP A 60 -1.52 11.83 3.04
CA ASP A 60 -1.24 10.85 1.98
C ASP A 60 -0.45 9.66 2.54
N ALA A 61 0.55 9.91 3.38
CA ALA A 61 1.35 8.86 4.02
C ALA A 61 0.50 8.00 4.94
N GLU A 62 -0.37 8.61 5.75
CA GLU A 62 -1.29 7.88 6.64
C GLU A 62 -2.28 7.02 5.85
N SER A 63 -2.84 7.56 4.77
CA SER A 63 -3.76 6.84 3.91
C SER A 63 -3.09 5.62 3.27
N LEU A 64 -1.89 5.78 2.74
CA LEU A 64 -1.13 4.69 2.13
C LEU A 64 -0.81 3.60 3.15
N THR A 65 -0.41 3.99 4.36
CA THR A 65 -0.12 3.05 5.45
C THR A 65 -1.36 2.25 5.84
N ARG A 66 -2.50 2.91 6.00
CA ARG A 66 -3.76 2.25 6.35
C ARG A 66 -4.20 1.27 5.27
N GLU A 67 -4.14 1.69 4.01
CA GLU A 67 -4.54 0.85 2.87
C GLU A 67 -3.65 -0.39 2.77
N THR A 68 -2.34 -0.22 2.89
CA THR A 68 -1.38 -1.33 2.84
C THR A 68 -1.62 -2.32 3.98
N ARG A 69 -1.79 -1.82 5.21
CA ARG A 69 -2.05 -2.66 6.38
C ARG A 69 -3.36 -3.43 6.22
N PHE A 70 -4.40 -2.74 5.76
CA PHE A 70 -5.70 -3.37 5.53
C PHE A 70 -5.59 -4.53 4.54
N MET A 71 -4.90 -4.33 3.41
CA MET A 71 -4.75 -5.38 2.41
C MET A 71 -3.87 -6.53 2.89
N VAL A 72 -2.80 -6.26 3.62
CA VAL A 72 -1.95 -7.30 4.23
C VAL A 72 -2.77 -8.16 5.20
N ASP A 73 -3.56 -7.53 6.06
CA ASP A 73 -4.39 -8.24 7.02
C ASP A 73 -5.46 -9.08 6.32
N LEU A 74 -6.05 -8.54 5.26
CA LEU A 74 -7.04 -9.27 4.46
C LEU A 74 -6.43 -10.54 3.85
N VAL A 75 -5.24 -10.43 3.28
CA VAL A 75 -4.53 -11.58 2.70
C VAL A 75 -4.19 -12.63 3.76
N LYS A 76 -3.78 -12.19 4.96
CA LYS A 76 -3.53 -13.11 6.08
C LYS A 76 -4.78 -13.86 6.50
N GLY A 77 -5.97 -13.32 6.25
CA GLY A 77 -7.24 -13.95 6.53
C GLY A 77 -7.66 -15.02 5.53
N LEU A 78 -6.94 -15.19 4.41
CA LEU A 78 -7.22 -16.28 3.47
C LEU A 78 -6.95 -17.63 4.13
N GLU A 79 -7.90 -18.56 3.98
CA GLU A 79 -7.80 -19.90 4.60
C GLU A 79 -6.72 -20.76 3.93
N ASP A 80 -6.59 -20.67 2.61
CA ASP A 80 -5.63 -21.46 1.86
C ASP A 80 -4.25 -20.77 1.85
N VAL A 81 -3.27 -21.45 2.45
CA VAL A 81 -1.90 -20.93 2.54
C VAL A 81 -1.28 -20.71 1.15
N ARG A 82 -1.65 -21.52 0.17
CA ARG A 82 -1.17 -21.37 -1.21
C ARG A 82 -1.67 -20.05 -1.80
N HIS A 83 -2.93 -19.68 -1.51
CA HIS A 83 -3.51 -18.40 -1.92
C HIS A 83 -2.74 -17.25 -1.29
N GLN A 84 -2.43 -17.31 0.01
CA GLN A 84 -1.65 -16.30 0.71
C GLN A 84 -0.28 -16.11 0.04
N LYS A 85 0.40 -17.22 -0.24
CA LYS A 85 1.75 -17.19 -0.83
C LYS A 85 1.75 -16.59 -2.24
N VAL A 86 0.78 -16.95 -3.08
CA VAL A 86 0.68 -16.41 -4.44
C VAL A 86 0.45 -14.90 -4.41
N ILE A 87 -0.50 -14.45 -3.60
CA ILE A 87 -0.80 -13.01 -3.50
C ILE A 87 0.37 -12.25 -2.91
N ALA A 88 0.96 -12.72 -1.82
CA ALA A 88 2.08 -12.06 -1.18
C ALA A 88 3.30 -11.98 -2.11
N SER A 89 3.64 -13.05 -2.80
CA SER A 89 4.78 -13.07 -3.70
C SER A 89 4.57 -12.15 -4.91
N ARG A 90 3.37 -12.19 -5.50
CA ARG A 90 3.07 -11.41 -6.70
C ARG A 90 2.94 -9.92 -6.41
N TYR A 91 2.20 -9.55 -5.36
CA TYR A 91 1.83 -8.14 -5.11
C TYR A 91 2.70 -7.46 -4.07
N PHE A 92 3.04 -8.15 -2.98
CA PHE A 92 3.83 -7.54 -1.91
C PHE A 92 5.33 -7.61 -2.16
N GLN A 93 5.79 -8.64 -2.87
CA GLN A 93 7.20 -8.82 -3.22
C GLN A 93 7.50 -8.48 -4.68
N ASP A 94 6.49 -8.15 -5.46
CA ASP A 94 6.59 -7.74 -6.87
C ASP A 94 7.35 -8.75 -7.74
N LYS A 95 7.06 -10.04 -7.54
CA LYS A 95 7.68 -11.11 -8.32
C LYS A 95 6.88 -11.44 -9.58
N PRO A 96 7.52 -11.71 -10.71
CA PRO A 96 6.81 -12.19 -11.90
C PRO A 96 6.25 -13.59 -11.67
N PHE A 97 5.18 -13.95 -12.36
CA PHE A 97 4.51 -15.23 -12.17
C PHE A 97 5.41 -16.45 -12.32
N PRO A 98 6.37 -16.50 -13.27
CA PRO A 98 7.31 -17.65 -13.33
C PRO A 98 8.11 -17.84 -12.04
N GLN A 99 8.53 -16.75 -11.39
CA GLN A 99 9.23 -16.79 -10.11
C GLN A 99 8.29 -17.24 -8.98
N VAL A 100 7.06 -16.74 -8.97
CA VAL A 100 6.05 -17.17 -7.99
C VAL A 100 5.82 -18.67 -8.10
N ALA A 101 5.63 -19.18 -9.32
CA ALA A 101 5.42 -20.62 -9.57
C ALA A 101 6.58 -21.46 -9.06
N SER A 102 7.82 -21.02 -9.32
CA SER A 102 9.01 -21.70 -8.82
C SER A 102 9.06 -21.71 -7.30
N ASP A 103 8.75 -20.58 -6.67
CA ASP A 103 8.82 -20.43 -5.21
C ASP A 103 7.81 -21.32 -4.47
N ILE A 104 6.61 -21.52 -5.05
CA ILE A 104 5.57 -22.36 -4.44
C ILE A 104 5.60 -23.82 -4.94
N ASP A 105 6.51 -24.12 -5.86
CA ASP A 105 6.69 -25.46 -6.43
C ASP A 105 5.47 -25.98 -7.19
N TYR A 106 4.86 -25.12 -7.97
CA TYR A 106 3.74 -25.44 -8.87
C TYR A 106 4.04 -25.02 -10.29
N SER A 107 3.31 -25.60 -11.26
CA SER A 107 3.39 -25.17 -12.66
C SER A 107 2.89 -23.73 -12.81
N LEU A 108 3.31 -23.06 -13.85
CA LEU A 108 2.85 -21.72 -14.17
C LEU A 108 1.32 -21.69 -14.35
N LYS A 109 0.78 -22.67 -15.07
CA LYS A 109 -0.67 -22.79 -15.27
C LYS A 109 -1.42 -22.92 -13.94
N HIS A 110 -0.95 -23.79 -13.05
CA HIS A 110 -1.57 -23.99 -11.74
C HIS A 110 -1.47 -22.74 -10.88
N THR A 111 -0.35 -22.03 -10.97
CA THR A 111 -0.15 -20.76 -10.26
C THR A 111 -1.18 -19.70 -10.69
N TYR A 112 -1.48 -19.61 -11.99
CA TYR A 112 -2.53 -18.71 -12.46
C TYR A 112 -3.91 -19.09 -11.93
N ILE A 113 -4.20 -20.39 -11.82
CA ILE A 113 -5.46 -20.87 -11.25
C ILE A 113 -5.56 -20.48 -9.78
N LEU A 114 -4.49 -20.67 -9.01
CA LEU A 114 -4.44 -20.27 -7.60
C LEU A 114 -4.58 -18.75 -7.43
N HIS A 115 -3.94 -17.98 -8.29
CA HIS A 115 -4.02 -16.52 -8.29
C HIS A 115 -5.47 -16.06 -8.49
N LYS A 116 -6.15 -16.60 -9.49
CA LYS A 116 -7.54 -16.26 -9.76
C LYS A 116 -8.46 -16.61 -8.59
N ALA A 117 -8.29 -17.82 -8.05
CA ALA A 117 -9.09 -18.26 -6.92
C ALA A 117 -8.86 -17.40 -5.68
N ALA A 118 -7.61 -17.02 -5.42
CA ALA A 118 -7.26 -16.14 -4.31
C ALA A 118 -7.91 -14.76 -4.46
N LEU A 119 -7.87 -14.17 -5.66
CA LEU A 119 -8.50 -12.89 -5.92
C LEU A 119 -10.02 -12.95 -5.74
N GLU A 120 -10.66 -14.03 -6.16
CA GLU A 120 -12.08 -14.24 -5.96
C GLU A 120 -12.45 -14.29 -4.47
N GLN A 121 -11.64 -14.98 -3.66
CA GLN A 121 -11.85 -15.03 -2.22
C GLN A 121 -11.67 -13.65 -1.58
N LEU A 122 -10.65 -12.91 -1.98
CA LEU A 122 -10.42 -11.56 -1.48
C LEU A 122 -11.57 -10.63 -1.85
N ASP A 123 -12.11 -10.73 -3.07
CA ASP A 123 -13.26 -9.94 -3.49
C ASP A 123 -14.48 -10.24 -2.59
N LYS A 124 -14.72 -11.50 -2.25
CA LYS A 124 -15.79 -11.88 -1.33
C LYS A 124 -15.57 -11.28 0.06
N MET A 125 -14.35 -11.35 0.57
CA MET A 125 -14.01 -10.76 1.87
C MET A 125 -14.22 -9.24 1.88
N LEU A 126 -13.85 -8.56 0.79
CA LEU A 126 -14.07 -7.12 0.65
C LEU A 126 -15.57 -6.79 0.60
N MET A 127 -16.38 -7.58 -0.05
CA MET A 127 -17.82 -7.40 -0.07
C MET A 127 -18.43 -7.54 1.32
N ASN A 128 -17.97 -8.52 2.10
CA ASN A 128 -18.45 -8.74 3.47
C ASN A 128 -18.05 -7.56 4.38
N GLU A 129 -16.84 -7.04 4.25
CA GLU A 129 -16.40 -5.86 4.97
C GLU A 129 -17.26 -4.62 4.62
N GLY A 130 -17.55 -4.44 3.33
CA GLY A 130 -18.43 -3.37 2.85
C GLY A 130 -19.86 -3.51 3.37
N ALA A 131 -20.36 -4.73 3.55
CA ALA A 131 -21.71 -4.98 4.04
C ALA A 131 -21.85 -4.69 5.54
N VAL A 132 -20.77 -4.78 6.30
CA VAL A 132 -20.75 -4.52 7.75
C VAL A 132 -20.62 -3.03 8.05
N SER A 133 -20.04 -2.28 7.15
CA SER A 133 -19.88 -0.83 7.30
C SER A 133 -21.09 -0.09 6.77
#